data_4783acb15363024dc3ffb4a1da7b5fbf
#
_entry.id   4783acb15363024dc3ffb4a1da7b5fbf
#
_cell.length_a   1.000
_cell.length_b   1.000
_cell.length_c   1.000
_cell.angle_alpha   90.00
_cell.angle_beta   90.00
_cell.angle_gamma   90.00
#
_symmetry.space_group_name_H-M   'P 1'
#
loop_
_entity.id
_entity.type
_entity.pdbx_description
1 polymer ?
#
loop_
_entity_poly.entity_id
_entity_poly.type
_entity_poly.pdbx_seq_one_letter_code
_entity_poly.pdbx_strand_id
1 'polypeptide(L)'
;TVAVPDDEVGSGFDRYTIRLNSEHTLIKLKDLDLLKVGETMTMVYSDKKGLDQATGQTTWNDFRNAFKTSPLFPAYDEATGEFADPVKINKDEFNPVAKMYYNSAMKQSKNYSLNGNFYLILEPLKNLRWRNNFGIRYSSWSYRGYVPAYNLNGSTEVKYRNTVTQQGGMGLGWQFESTLSYDFSINNQHKFSALLGTTIDKSGLGENYSGSNEDVEFDDFFHAYLGNAKTVEKGRTTLSGSAWGVSTLASFFGRINYDYQNKYMATVIMRADGSSNFARGHRWGYFPSVSAGWNVTEEEFMEDAKSVLNYLKIRASWGENGNNKLDAFRYLGTMALANSQNAAYYYFGDKSGTPFIGSFIEYNSNKELTWETSRQTDIGFD
;
A
#
# COMPACT_ATOMS: atom_id res chain seq x y z
N THR A 1 4.77 22.11 21.80
CA THR A 1 5.23 20.80 22.33
C THR A 1 4.38 20.52 23.56
N VAL A 2 3.46 19.57 23.48
CA VAL A 2 2.73 19.10 24.65
C VAL A 2 3.70 18.18 25.39
N ALA A 3 4.22 18.63 26.51
CA ALA A 3 4.98 17.79 27.41
C ALA A 3 4.01 16.76 28.02
N VAL A 4 4.14 15.51 27.64
CA VAL A 4 3.48 14.42 28.35
C VAL A 4 4.35 14.10 29.56
N PRO A 5 3.80 14.00 30.78
CA PRO A 5 4.58 14.02 32.01
C PRO A 5 5.55 12.85 32.23
N ASP A 6 5.45 11.76 31.47
CA ASP A 6 6.30 10.59 31.63
C ASP A 6 7.05 10.24 30.34
N ASP A 7 8.33 9.97 30.43
CA ASP A 7 9.22 9.52 29.32
C ASP A 7 8.72 8.24 28.62
N GLU A 8 7.81 7.49 29.23
CA GLU A 8 7.19 6.28 28.65
C GLU A 8 6.06 6.57 27.68
N VAL A 9 5.52 7.80 27.65
CA VAL A 9 4.28 8.17 26.98
C VAL A 9 4.52 9.39 26.07
N GLY A 10 5.43 9.27 25.15
CA GLY A 10 5.74 10.33 24.18
C GLY A 10 5.43 9.94 22.74
N SER A 11 5.30 10.93 21.86
CA SER A 11 5.31 10.66 20.43
C SER A 11 6.75 10.50 19.93
N GLY A 12 7.00 9.43 19.18
CA GLY A 12 8.32 9.15 18.64
C GLY A 12 8.24 8.27 17.39
N PHE A 13 9.25 8.36 16.55
CA PHE A 13 9.39 7.51 15.38
C PHE A 13 10.86 7.17 15.17
N ASP A 14 11.16 5.90 15.33
CA ASP A 14 12.46 5.33 15.03
C ASP A 14 12.38 4.46 13.79
N ARG A 15 13.36 4.59 12.89
CA ARG A 15 13.46 3.78 11.69
C ARG A 15 14.88 3.40 11.40
N TYR A 16 15.10 2.10 11.24
CA TYR A 16 16.37 1.53 10.84
C TYR A 16 16.20 0.85 9.48
N THR A 17 17.11 1.13 8.56
CA THR A 17 17.11 0.54 7.22
C THR A 17 18.47 -0.01 6.90
N ILE A 18 18.50 -1.30 6.53
CA ILE A 18 19.69 -1.99 6.05
C ILE A 18 19.45 -2.33 4.57
N ARG A 19 20.43 -2.00 3.72
CA ARG A 19 20.40 -2.36 2.30
C ARG A 19 21.67 -3.14 1.94
N LEU A 20 21.46 -4.23 1.23
CA LEU A 20 22.53 -5.08 0.68
C LEU A 20 22.30 -5.21 -0.82
N ASN A 21 23.35 -4.97 -1.60
CA ASN A 21 23.33 -5.17 -3.04
C ASN A 21 24.64 -5.82 -3.43
N SER A 22 24.58 -6.91 -4.16
CA SER A 22 25.76 -7.51 -4.74
C SER A 22 25.48 -8.10 -6.13
N GLU A 23 26.51 -8.18 -6.95
CA GLU A 23 26.52 -8.90 -8.22
C GLU A 23 27.83 -9.64 -8.36
N HIS A 24 27.77 -10.89 -8.74
CA HIS A 24 28.92 -11.74 -8.92
C HIS A 24 28.87 -12.43 -10.27
N THR A 25 29.98 -12.35 -11.03
CA THR A 25 30.18 -13.16 -12.23
C THR A 25 30.69 -14.54 -11.78
N LEU A 26 29.86 -15.57 -11.95
CA LEU A 26 30.19 -16.93 -11.58
C LEU A 26 30.97 -17.65 -12.69
N ILE A 27 30.63 -17.40 -13.95
CA ILE A 27 31.28 -18.04 -15.09
C ILE A 27 31.63 -16.95 -16.10
N LYS A 28 32.90 -16.90 -16.47
CA LYS A 28 33.45 -16.03 -17.49
C LYS A 28 34.03 -16.87 -18.63
N LEU A 29 33.64 -16.56 -19.85
CA LEU A 29 34.16 -17.25 -21.03
C LEU A 29 34.77 -16.23 -21.98
N LYS A 30 36.11 -16.15 -22.05
CA LYS A 30 36.85 -15.10 -22.77
C LYS A 30 36.38 -13.70 -22.30
N ASP A 31 35.81 -12.91 -23.19
CA ASP A 31 35.34 -11.55 -22.92
C ASP A 31 33.85 -11.49 -22.54
N LEU A 32 33.22 -12.65 -22.36
CA LEU A 32 31.79 -12.76 -22.06
C LEU A 32 31.57 -13.20 -20.62
N ASP A 33 30.82 -12.43 -19.86
CA ASP A 33 30.33 -12.80 -18.53
C ASP A 33 29.12 -13.72 -18.69
N LEU A 34 29.39 -15.03 -18.89
CA LEU A 34 28.37 -16.01 -19.26
C LEU A 34 27.28 -16.15 -18.21
N LEU A 35 27.65 -16.16 -16.92
CA LEU A 35 26.69 -16.34 -15.83
C LEU A 35 26.98 -15.34 -14.71
N LYS A 36 25.98 -14.51 -14.40
CA LYS A 36 25.97 -13.62 -13.25
C LYS A 36 24.82 -13.94 -12.31
N VAL A 37 25.04 -13.76 -11.03
CA VAL A 37 24.02 -13.78 -10.00
C VAL A 37 24.13 -12.53 -9.16
N GLY A 38 23.03 -12.07 -8.64
CA GLY A 38 23.02 -10.94 -7.74
C GLY A 38 21.79 -10.89 -6.88
N GLU A 39 21.88 -10.06 -5.85
CA GLU A 39 20.76 -9.76 -4.98
C GLU A 39 20.69 -8.28 -4.67
N THR A 40 19.48 -7.83 -4.42
CA THR A 40 19.19 -6.55 -3.77
C THR A 40 18.24 -6.82 -2.62
N MET A 41 18.59 -6.42 -1.42
CA MET A 41 17.80 -6.66 -0.23
C MET A 41 17.68 -5.37 0.59
N THR A 42 16.48 -5.08 1.04
CA THR A 42 16.19 -3.97 1.95
C THR A 42 15.38 -4.50 3.13
N MET A 43 15.93 -4.35 4.32
CA MET A 43 15.27 -4.64 5.59
C MET A 43 14.97 -3.31 6.27
N VAL A 44 13.75 -3.18 6.77
CA VAL A 44 13.32 -2.00 7.52
C VAL A 44 12.68 -2.46 8.82
N TYR A 45 13.12 -1.88 9.91
CA TYR A 45 12.42 -1.88 11.18
C TYR A 45 11.96 -0.45 11.48
N SER A 46 10.73 -0.30 11.94
CA SER A 46 10.24 0.97 12.47
C SER A 46 9.43 0.76 13.74
N ASP A 47 9.60 1.68 14.68
CA ASP A 47 8.85 1.80 15.92
C ASP A 47 8.23 3.19 15.97
N LYS A 48 6.92 3.23 16.05
CA LYS A 48 6.14 4.47 16.14
C LYS A 48 5.37 4.47 17.45
N LYS A 49 5.52 5.54 18.21
CA LYS A 49 4.85 5.77 19.49
C LYS A 49 3.97 7.02 19.44
N GLY A 50 2.95 7.05 20.25
CA GLY A 50 2.08 8.20 20.43
C GLY A 50 1.23 8.52 19.22
N LEU A 51 0.97 9.81 19.02
CA LEU A 51 0.02 10.46 18.11
C LEU A 51 -0.68 9.58 17.08
N ASP A 52 -2.00 9.58 17.13
CA ASP A 52 -2.82 8.88 16.15
C ASP A 52 -2.71 9.57 14.79
N GLN A 53 -1.81 9.06 13.96
CA GLN A 53 -1.83 9.38 12.54
C GLN A 53 -2.80 8.41 11.89
N ALA A 54 -4.07 8.71 12.00
CA ALA A 54 -5.05 7.96 11.25
C ALA A 54 -4.73 8.09 9.76
N THR A 55 -4.26 6.99 9.19
CA THR A 55 -4.03 6.84 7.77
C THR A 55 -5.38 6.73 7.08
N GLY A 56 -5.71 7.72 6.26
CA GLY A 56 -6.92 7.76 5.44
C GLY A 56 -8.17 8.26 6.19
N GLN A 57 -8.96 9.05 5.51
CA GLN A 57 -10.34 9.50 5.79
C GLN A 57 -10.70 10.03 7.21
N THR A 58 -9.77 10.21 8.12
CA THR A 58 -10.18 10.63 9.44
C THR A 58 -10.30 12.13 9.53
N THR A 59 -11.51 12.54 9.44
CA THR A 59 -11.96 13.86 9.87
C THR A 59 -11.62 14.15 11.33
N TRP A 60 -11.18 13.15 12.11
CA TRP A 60 -10.99 13.22 13.57
C TRP A 60 -9.59 12.72 13.98
N ASN A 61 -8.55 13.44 13.61
CA ASN A 61 -7.18 13.17 14.09
C ASN A 61 -6.70 14.27 15.03
N ASP A 62 -5.62 14.01 15.78
CA ASP A 62 -5.10 14.90 16.79
C ASP A 62 -4.69 16.27 16.24
N PHE A 63 -4.08 16.31 15.06
CA PHE A 63 -3.70 17.57 14.40
C PHE A 63 -4.92 18.40 14.03
N ARG A 64 -5.92 17.79 13.39
CA ARG A 64 -7.14 18.49 13.05
C ARG A 64 -7.86 19.04 14.27
N ASN A 65 -7.94 18.24 15.34
CA ASN A 65 -8.55 18.68 16.59
C ASN A 65 -7.79 19.88 17.17
N ALA A 66 -6.46 19.84 17.18
CA ALA A 66 -5.64 20.96 17.64
C ALA A 66 -5.87 22.25 16.83
N PHE A 67 -6.01 22.14 15.50
CA PHE A 67 -6.28 23.30 14.62
C PHE A 67 -7.74 23.78 14.68
N LYS A 68 -8.69 22.89 14.96
CA LYS A 68 -10.11 23.23 14.98
C LYS A 68 -10.55 23.86 16.32
N THR A 69 -9.87 23.50 17.41
CA THR A 69 -10.24 23.98 18.73
C THR A 69 -10.12 25.51 18.81
N SER A 70 -11.15 26.14 19.35
CA SER A 70 -11.18 27.59 19.55
C SER A 70 -10.00 28.05 20.40
N PRO A 71 -9.27 29.11 20.02
CA PRO A 71 -8.21 29.68 20.83
C PRO A 71 -8.68 30.29 22.17
N LEU A 72 -9.99 30.48 22.32
CA LEU A 72 -10.61 30.93 23.59
C LEU A 72 -10.83 29.79 24.59
N PHE A 73 -10.57 28.54 24.18
CA PHE A 73 -10.75 27.40 25.02
C PHE A 73 -9.42 27.03 25.74
N PRO A 74 -9.37 27.10 27.09
CA PRO A 74 -8.18 26.74 27.82
C PRO A 74 -7.95 25.24 27.81
N ALA A 75 -6.70 24.79 27.79
CA ALA A 75 -6.35 23.38 27.87
C ALA A 75 -6.62 22.81 29.28
N TYR A 76 -6.46 23.63 30.28
CA TYR A 76 -6.64 23.26 31.69
C TYR A 76 -7.59 24.24 32.38
N ASP A 77 -8.37 23.72 33.34
CA ASP A 77 -9.20 24.52 34.25
C ASP A 77 -8.28 25.14 35.28
N GLU A 78 -8.28 26.47 35.36
CA GLU A 78 -7.40 27.22 36.30
C GLU A 78 -7.72 26.97 37.80
N ALA A 79 -8.96 26.59 38.12
CA ALA A 79 -9.40 26.35 39.47
C ALA A 79 -9.00 24.96 39.99
N THR A 80 -9.00 23.96 39.11
CA THR A 80 -8.74 22.55 39.49
C THR A 80 -7.38 22.04 39.03
N GLY A 81 -6.78 22.67 38.02
CA GLY A 81 -5.57 22.19 37.36
C GLY A 81 -5.79 20.97 36.44
N GLU A 82 -7.03 20.51 36.32
CA GLU A 82 -7.42 19.39 35.44
C GLU A 82 -7.63 19.85 34.00
N PHE A 83 -7.80 18.90 33.06
CA PHE A 83 -8.15 19.25 31.71
C PHE A 83 -9.51 19.94 31.64
N ALA A 84 -9.58 21.08 30.96
CA ALA A 84 -10.82 21.83 30.83
C ALA A 84 -11.86 21.08 29.98
N ASP A 85 -13.13 21.19 30.36
CA ASP A 85 -14.27 20.60 29.68
C ASP A 85 -14.73 21.49 28.51
N PRO A 86 -14.59 21.06 27.23
CA PRO A 86 -14.99 21.85 26.07
C PRO A 86 -16.50 22.00 25.92
N VAL A 87 -17.28 21.07 26.45
CA VAL A 87 -18.76 21.04 26.30
C VAL A 87 -19.41 22.28 26.93
N LYS A 88 -18.77 22.93 27.91
CA LYS A 88 -19.22 24.21 28.48
C LYS A 88 -19.24 25.35 27.45
N ILE A 89 -18.44 25.25 26.38
CA ILE A 89 -18.35 26.28 25.32
C ILE A 89 -19.04 25.78 24.04
N ASN A 90 -18.71 24.57 23.59
CA ASN A 90 -19.30 23.94 22.40
C ASN A 90 -19.28 22.42 22.56
N LYS A 91 -20.48 21.81 22.56
CA LYS A 91 -20.62 20.35 22.75
C LYS A 91 -20.04 19.48 21.63
N ASP A 92 -19.65 20.07 20.51
CA ASP A 92 -19.00 19.37 19.39
C ASP A 92 -17.47 19.53 19.39
N GLU A 93 -16.92 20.19 20.40
CA GLU A 93 -15.48 20.36 20.56
C GLU A 93 -14.89 19.37 21.59
N PHE A 94 -13.63 19.02 21.36
CA PHE A 94 -12.85 18.15 22.21
C PHE A 94 -11.65 18.94 22.77
N ASN A 95 -11.26 18.67 23.99
CA ASN A 95 -9.97 19.15 24.48
C ASN A 95 -8.84 18.38 23.78
N PRO A 96 -8.07 19.01 22.88
CA PRO A 96 -7.06 18.29 22.09
C PRO A 96 -5.92 17.78 22.95
N VAL A 97 -5.58 18.46 24.05
CA VAL A 97 -4.52 18.06 24.97
C VAL A 97 -4.93 16.83 25.76
N ALA A 98 -6.15 16.83 26.31
CA ALA A 98 -6.71 15.67 27.01
C ALA A 98 -6.85 14.47 26.08
N LYS A 99 -7.29 14.69 24.83
CA LYS A 99 -7.40 13.62 23.86
C LYS A 99 -6.05 13.01 23.50
N MET A 100 -5.02 13.83 23.30
CA MET A 100 -3.67 13.34 23.06
C MET A 100 -3.16 12.55 24.26
N TYR A 101 -3.37 13.06 25.46
CA TYR A 101 -2.95 12.39 26.69
C TYR A 101 -3.64 11.02 26.89
N TYR A 102 -4.97 10.98 26.83
CA TYR A 102 -5.71 9.75 27.13
C TYR A 102 -5.76 8.75 25.96
N ASN A 103 -5.85 9.21 24.74
CA ASN A 103 -6.12 8.33 23.60
C ASN A 103 -4.93 8.08 22.68
N SER A 104 -3.97 8.98 22.63
CA SER A 104 -2.90 8.90 21.62
C SER A 104 -1.54 8.60 22.19
N ALA A 105 -1.25 9.07 23.42
CA ALA A 105 0.07 8.95 23.99
C ALA A 105 0.51 7.50 24.26
N MET A 106 -0.43 6.64 24.68
CA MET A 106 -0.14 5.26 25.09
C MET A 106 -0.38 4.26 23.95
N LYS A 107 0.24 4.50 22.79
CA LYS A 107 0.14 3.65 21.60
C LYS A 107 1.51 3.36 21.03
N GLN A 108 1.73 2.14 20.58
CA GLN A 108 2.96 1.74 19.91
C GLN A 108 2.66 0.82 18.73
N SER A 109 3.31 1.10 17.59
CA SER A 109 3.27 0.27 16.40
C SER A 109 4.68 -0.09 15.97
N LYS A 110 4.97 -1.38 15.85
CA LYS A 110 6.22 -1.88 15.31
C LYS A 110 5.98 -2.51 13.97
N ASN A 111 6.85 -2.22 13.00
CA ASN A 111 6.77 -2.80 11.67
C ASN A 111 8.14 -3.32 11.24
N TYR A 112 8.14 -4.52 10.71
CA TYR A 112 9.28 -5.19 10.09
C TYR A 112 8.95 -5.43 8.64
N SER A 113 9.81 -5.05 7.72
CA SER A 113 9.64 -5.37 6.31
C SER A 113 10.94 -5.82 5.68
N LEU A 114 10.82 -6.80 4.79
CA LEU A 114 11.89 -7.33 3.97
C LEU A 114 11.43 -7.28 2.51
N ASN A 115 12.19 -6.55 1.69
CA ASN A 115 12.07 -6.58 0.24
C ASN A 115 13.38 -7.13 -0.32
N GLY A 116 13.30 -8.29 -0.94
CA GLY A 116 14.44 -8.97 -1.54
C GLY A 116 14.19 -9.24 -3.02
N ASN A 117 15.22 -9.12 -3.82
CA ASN A 117 15.21 -9.55 -5.21
C ASN A 117 16.53 -10.29 -5.50
N PHE A 118 16.41 -11.53 -5.96
CA PHE A 118 17.51 -12.39 -6.38
C PHE A 118 17.42 -12.56 -7.89
N TYR A 119 18.53 -12.41 -8.58
CA TYR A 119 18.52 -12.57 -10.02
C TYR A 119 19.68 -13.39 -10.54
N LEU A 120 19.43 -14.04 -11.66
CA LEU A 120 20.37 -14.76 -12.46
C LEU A 120 20.34 -14.19 -13.87
N ILE A 121 21.50 -13.89 -14.43
CA ILE A 121 21.68 -13.45 -15.81
C ILE A 121 22.55 -14.47 -16.53
N LEU A 122 22.03 -15.04 -17.61
CA LEU A 122 22.76 -15.87 -18.54
C LEU A 122 22.94 -15.12 -19.86
N GLU A 123 24.19 -14.93 -20.30
CA GLU A 123 24.55 -14.27 -21.55
C GLU A 123 25.34 -15.27 -22.45
N PRO A 124 24.62 -16.21 -23.13
CA PRO A 124 25.27 -17.28 -23.90
C PRO A 124 25.93 -16.80 -25.18
N LEU A 125 25.51 -15.66 -25.69
CA LEU A 125 26.06 -14.96 -26.85
C LEU A 125 26.13 -13.47 -26.52
N LYS A 126 27.03 -12.76 -27.16
CA LYS A 126 27.13 -11.31 -27.04
C LYS A 126 25.78 -10.65 -27.34
N ASN A 127 25.33 -9.80 -26.42
CA ASN A 127 24.07 -9.06 -26.49
C ASN A 127 22.78 -9.92 -26.40
N LEU A 128 22.86 -11.25 -26.27
CA LEU A 128 21.73 -12.11 -25.95
C LEU A 128 21.73 -12.38 -24.45
N ARG A 129 20.75 -11.81 -23.75
CA ARG A 129 20.68 -11.87 -22.29
C ARG A 129 19.37 -12.47 -21.82
N TRP A 130 19.47 -13.55 -21.06
CA TRP A 130 18.34 -14.15 -20.36
C TRP A 130 18.47 -13.83 -18.87
N ARG A 131 17.54 -13.04 -18.37
CA ARG A 131 17.49 -12.62 -16.95
C ARG A 131 16.27 -13.21 -16.28
N ASN A 132 16.48 -13.81 -15.11
CA ASN A 132 15.46 -14.35 -14.23
C ASN A 132 15.56 -13.63 -12.90
N ASN A 133 14.46 -13.06 -12.42
CA ASN A 133 14.36 -12.37 -11.15
C ASN A 133 13.35 -13.10 -10.26
N PHE A 134 13.69 -13.27 -8.99
CA PHE A 134 12.77 -13.72 -7.95
C PHE A 134 12.71 -12.66 -6.86
N GLY A 135 11.56 -12.01 -6.75
CA GLY A 135 11.27 -10.99 -5.75
C GLY A 135 10.46 -11.56 -4.59
N ILE A 136 10.80 -11.16 -3.38
CA ILE A 136 10.04 -11.46 -2.16
C ILE A 136 9.74 -10.18 -1.41
N ARG A 137 8.50 -10.05 -0.93
CA ARG A 137 8.02 -8.94 -0.09
C ARG A 137 7.40 -9.56 1.15
N TYR A 138 8.02 -9.31 2.29
CA TYR A 138 7.52 -9.75 3.58
C TYR A 138 7.30 -8.54 4.49
N SER A 139 6.21 -8.54 5.23
CA SER A 139 5.95 -7.56 6.28
C SER A 139 5.33 -8.24 7.48
N SER A 140 5.71 -7.79 8.67
CA SER A 140 5.07 -8.16 9.93
C SER A 140 4.92 -6.90 10.77
N TRP A 141 3.76 -6.72 11.35
CA TRP A 141 3.47 -5.57 12.18
C TRP A 141 2.76 -5.96 13.45
N SER A 142 2.97 -5.17 14.48
CA SER A 142 2.24 -5.27 15.74
C SER A 142 1.84 -3.89 16.24
N TYR A 143 0.70 -3.83 16.88
CA TYR A 143 0.16 -2.64 17.51
C TYR A 143 -0.25 -2.97 18.94
N ARG A 144 0.06 -2.09 19.87
CA ARG A 144 -0.43 -2.11 21.24
C ARG A 144 -0.89 -0.72 21.63
N GLY A 145 -2.12 -0.62 22.12
CA GLY A 145 -2.72 0.60 22.60
C GLY A 145 -3.32 0.41 23.99
N TYR A 146 -3.20 1.42 24.81
CA TYR A 146 -3.85 1.51 26.10
C TYR A 146 -4.60 2.83 26.19
N VAL A 147 -5.80 2.80 26.71
CA VAL A 147 -6.60 3.98 27.03
C VAL A 147 -7.02 3.86 28.48
N PRO A 148 -6.58 4.76 29.37
CA PRO A 148 -6.99 4.73 30.78
C PRO A 148 -8.48 5.04 30.95
N ALA A 149 -9.02 4.76 32.09
CA ALA A 149 -10.31 5.32 32.50
C ALA A 149 -10.17 6.82 32.74
N TYR A 150 -11.10 7.61 32.22
CA TYR A 150 -11.11 9.06 32.41
C TYR A 150 -12.53 9.62 32.37
N ASN A 151 -12.72 10.80 32.92
CA ASN A 151 -13.98 11.52 32.90
C ASN A 151 -13.70 13.02 32.77
N LEU A 152 -13.99 13.61 31.61
CA LEU A 152 -13.80 15.05 31.37
C LEU A 152 -15.10 15.84 31.61
N ASN A 153 -16.26 15.27 31.27
CA ASN A 153 -17.53 16.03 31.30
C ASN A 153 -18.74 15.23 31.79
N GLY A 154 -18.54 13.99 32.22
CA GLY A 154 -19.62 13.14 32.76
C GLY A 154 -20.62 12.59 31.75
N SER A 155 -20.56 12.95 30.45
CA SER A 155 -21.57 12.56 29.46
C SER A 155 -21.00 12.04 28.14
N THR A 156 -20.21 12.81 27.42
CA THR A 156 -19.71 12.47 26.07
C THR A 156 -18.22 12.14 26.06
N GLU A 157 -17.43 12.77 26.91
CA GLU A 157 -15.98 12.58 27.06
C GLU A 157 -15.67 11.79 28.34
N VAL A 158 -16.22 10.58 28.43
CA VAL A 158 -16.04 9.70 29.57
C VAL A 158 -15.70 8.28 29.13
N LYS A 159 -14.74 7.67 29.79
CA LYS A 159 -14.41 6.27 29.68
C LYS A 159 -14.34 5.66 31.08
N TYR A 160 -15.32 4.82 31.38
CA TYR A 160 -15.47 4.26 32.73
C TYR A 160 -14.49 3.15 33.06
N ARG A 161 -13.84 2.57 32.06
CA ARG A 161 -12.89 1.48 32.21
C ARG A 161 -11.69 1.69 31.31
N ASN A 162 -10.53 1.30 31.78
CA ASN A 162 -9.35 1.25 30.96
C ASN A 162 -9.53 0.21 29.82
N THR A 163 -8.84 0.39 28.73
CA THR A 163 -8.94 -0.51 27.58
C THR A 163 -7.55 -0.81 27.05
N VAL A 164 -7.29 -2.07 26.80
CA VAL A 164 -6.11 -2.53 26.06
C VAL A 164 -6.53 -3.04 24.69
N THR A 165 -5.73 -2.74 23.69
CA THR A 165 -5.86 -3.29 22.32
C THR A 165 -4.53 -3.83 21.87
N GLN A 166 -4.51 -5.07 21.40
CA GLN A 166 -3.36 -5.66 20.72
C GLN A 166 -3.79 -6.16 19.35
N GLN A 167 -2.99 -5.80 18.35
CA GLN A 167 -3.24 -6.18 16.96
C GLN A 167 -1.91 -6.62 16.33
N GLY A 168 -1.99 -7.47 15.35
CA GLY A 168 -0.83 -7.86 14.59
C GLY A 168 -1.22 -8.52 13.28
N GLY A 169 -0.23 -8.65 12.44
CA GLY A 169 -0.41 -9.33 11.18
C GLY A 169 0.90 -9.55 10.47
N MET A 170 0.84 -10.42 9.47
CA MET A 170 1.95 -10.64 8.57
C MET A 170 1.46 -10.75 7.15
N GLY A 171 2.29 -10.32 6.21
CA GLY A 171 2.02 -10.39 4.78
C GLY A 171 3.21 -10.87 4.00
N LEU A 172 2.95 -11.74 3.03
CA LEU A 172 3.93 -12.26 2.09
C LEU A 172 3.44 -12.03 0.67
N GLY A 173 4.34 -11.59 -0.18
CA GLY A 173 4.17 -11.57 -1.63
C GLY A 173 5.44 -12.03 -2.30
N TRP A 174 5.32 -12.61 -3.49
CA TRP A 174 6.47 -12.96 -4.30
C TRP A 174 6.18 -12.70 -5.78
N GLN A 175 7.23 -12.47 -6.53
CA GLN A 175 7.19 -12.25 -7.97
C GLN A 175 8.31 -13.06 -8.62
N PHE A 176 7.98 -13.70 -9.71
CA PHE A 176 8.96 -14.27 -10.63
C PHE A 176 8.84 -13.59 -11.98
N GLU A 177 9.96 -13.13 -12.51
CA GLU A 177 10.05 -12.52 -13.83
C GLU A 177 11.16 -13.18 -14.62
N SER A 178 10.90 -13.50 -15.88
CA SER A 178 11.88 -14.02 -16.81
C SER A 178 11.84 -13.19 -18.08
N THR A 179 12.98 -12.63 -18.50
CA THR A 179 13.12 -11.80 -19.69
C THR A 179 14.26 -12.30 -20.56
N LEU A 180 14.01 -12.37 -21.85
CA LEU A 180 15.00 -12.62 -22.89
C LEU A 180 15.13 -11.37 -23.75
N SER A 181 16.33 -10.79 -23.81
CA SER A 181 16.61 -9.62 -24.64
C SER A 181 17.75 -9.89 -25.61
N TYR A 182 17.63 -9.32 -26.80
CA TYR A 182 18.65 -9.39 -27.83
C TYR A 182 18.81 -8.06 -28.55
N ASP A 183 20.05 -7.55 -28.54
CA ASP A 183 20.43 -6.32 -29.21
C ASP A 183 21.31 -6.65 -30.40
N PHE A 184 20.89 -6.21 -31.62
CA PHE A 184 21.65 -6.46 -32.83
C PHE A 184 21.57 -5.29 -33.81
N SER A 185 22.51 -5.22 -34.73
CA SER A 185 22.52 -4.22 -35.79
C SER A 185 22.79 -4.84 -37.16
N ILE A 186 22.16 -4.27 -38.17
CA ILE A 186 22.34 -4.65 -39.59
C ILE A 186 23.01 -3.46 -40.28
N ASN A 187 24.14 -3.71 -40.92
CA ASN A 187 24.95 -2.72 -41.68
C ASN A 187 25.34 -1.50 -40.84
N ASN A 188 25.42 -1.62 -39.50
CA ASN A 188 25.66 -0.54 -38.56
C ASN A 188 24.66 0.65 -38.62
N GLN A 189 23.65 0.57 -39.50
CA GLN A 189 22.66 1.63 -39.69
C GLN A 189 21.33 1.31 -39.03
N HIS A 190 20.94 0.04 -39.03
CA HIS A 190 19.69 -0.42 -38.43
C HIS A 190 19.98 -1.09 -37.08
N LYS A 191 19.58 -0.48 -36.01
CA LYS A 191 19.75 -1.03 -34.66
C LYS A 191 18.40 -1.55 -34.15
N PHE A 192 18.41 -2.76 -33.65
CA PHE A 192 17.24 -3.41 -33.05
C PHE A 192 17.53 -3.81 -31.62
N SER A 193 16.54 -3.63 -30.76
CA SER A 193 16.49 -4.21 -29.41
C SER A 193 15.16 -4.92 -29.24
N ALA A 194 15.20 -6.24 -29.13
CA ALA A 194 14.02 -7.07 -28.91
C ALA A 194 14.02 -7.62 -27.48
N LEU A 195 12.84 -7.64 -26.84
CA LEU A 195 12.65 -8.20 -25.52
C LEU A 195 11.35 -8.98 -25.48
N LEU A 196 11.41 -10.19 -24.92
CA LEU A 196 10.26 -11.00 -24.54
C LEU A 196 10.31 -11.27 -23.05
N GLY A 197 9.18 -11.26 -22.38
CA GLY A 197 9.13 -11.49 -20.96
C GLY A 197 7.85 -12.11 -20.48
N THR A 198 7.95 -12.73 -19.30
CA THR A 198 6.81 -13.22 -18.52
C THR A 198 7.00 -12.88 -17.07
N THR A 199 5.89 -12.58 -16.38
CA THR A 199 5.89 -12.29 -14.94
C THR A 199 4.75 -13.04 -14.28
N ILE A 200 5.00 -13.59 -13.10
CA ILE A 200 3.98 -14.08 -12.19
C ILE A 200 4.17 -13.36 -10.86
N ASP A 201 3.15 -12.64 -10.42
CA ASP A 201 3.10 -11.98 -9.12
C ASP A 201 2.00 -12.62 -8.26
N LYS A 202 2.32 -12.93 -7.02
CA LYS A 202 1.34 -13.39 -6.03
C LYS A 202 1.48 -12.54 -4.78
N SER A 203 0.39 -11.93 -4.35
CA SER A 203 0.31 -11.04 -3.20
C SER A 203 -0.87 -11.40 -2.30
N GLY A 204 -0.90 -10.81 -1.10
CA GLY A 204 -1.98 -11.05 -0.15
C GLY A 204 -1.89 -12.39 0.60
N LEU A 205 -0.72 -13.05 0.59
CA LEU A 205 -0.48 -14.21 1.44
C LEU A 205 -0.21 -13.71 2.86
N GLY A 206 -1.21 -13.72 3.70
CA GLY A 206 -1.07 -13.19 5.05
C GLY A 206 -2.34 -13.29 5.86
N GLU A 207 -2.22 -12.82 7.09
CA GLU A 207 -3.31 -12.79 8.04
C GLU A 207 -3.17 -11.60 8.99
N ASN A 208 -4.26 -11.23 9.62
CA ASN A 208 -4.26 -10.29 10.72
C ASN A 208 -5.12 -10.80 11.87
N TYR A 209 -4.83 -10.28 13.04
CA TYR A 209 -5.61 -10.52 14.25
C TYR A 209 -5.70 -9.25 15.07
N SER A 210 -6.76 -9.12 15.84
CA SER A 210 -7.02 -8.03 16.76
C SER A 210 -7.72 -8.54 17.99
N GLY A 211 -7.28 -8.10 19.15
CA GLY A 211 -7.96 -8.30 20.41
C GLY A 211 -8.05 -6.98 21.17
N SER A 212 -9.17 -6.76 21.84
CA SER A 212 -9.38 -5.64 22.75
C SER A 212 -10.15 -6.12 23.97
N ASN A 213 -9.78 -5.60 25.13
CA ASN A 213 -10.49 -5.87 26.38
C ASN A 213 -10.64 -4.59 27.18
N GLU A 214 -11.80 -4.40 27.77
CA GLU A 214 -12.09 -3.36 28.76
C GLU A 214 -11.95 -3.94 30.16
N ASP A 215 -11.33 -3.18 31.09
CA ASP A 215 -11.09 -3.54 32.47
C ASP A 215 -9.88 -4.49 32.64
N VAL A 216 -8.69 -3.96 32.39
CA VAL A 216 -7.42 -4.63 32.69
C VAL A 216 -6.92 -4.29 34.09
N GLU A 217 -6.08 -5.17 34.67
CA GLU A 217 -5.63 -5.13 36.03
C GLU A 217 -4.78 -3.88 36.37
N PHE A 218 -3.96 -3.43 35.41
CA PHE A 218 -2.99 -2.34 35.62
C PHE A 218 -3.41 -1.09 34.83
N ASP A 219 -3.13 0.09 35.44
CA ASP A 219 -3.49 1.38 34.87
C ASP A 219 -2.29 2.09 34.21
N ASP A 220 -1.41 1.32 33.57
CA ASP A 220 -0.24 1.83 32.87
C ASP A 220 -0.02 1.12 31.52
N PHE A 221 0.75 1.77 30.65
CA PHE A 221 1.06 1.22 29.31
C PHE A 221 2.04 0.04 29.36
N PHE A 222 2.94 -0.01 30.34
CA PHE A 222 3.93 -1.07 30.44
C PHE A 222 3.28 -2.44 30.63
N HIS A 223 2.24 -2.50 31.46
CA HIS A 223 1.47 -3.71 31.75
C HIS A 223 0.22 -3.89 30.87
N ALA A 224 -0.01 -3.00 29.89
CA ALA A 224 -1.19 -3.02 29.02
C ALA A 224 -1.14 -4.17 28.00
N TYR A 225 -1.42 -5.36 28.47
CA TYR A 225 -1.52 -6.59 27.66
C TYR A 225 -2.86 -7.28 27.89
N LEU A 226 -3.36 -7.94 26.84
CA LEU A 226 -4.61 -8.72 26.91
C LEU A 226 -4.57 -9.84 27.96
N GLY A 227 -3.37 -10.36 28.25
CA GLY A 227 -3.18 -11.35 29.33
C GLY A 227 -3.48 -10.82 30.74
N ASN A 228 -3.54 -9.51 30.93
CA ASN A 228 -3.85 -8.84 32.18
C ASN A 228 -5.32 -8.40 32.28
N ALA A 229 -6.19 -8.93 31.40
CA ALA A 229 -7.64 -8.68 31.49
C ALA A 229 -8.22 -9.29 32.76
N LYS A 230 -8.97 -8.53 33.55
CA LYS A 230 -9.64 -9.02 34.75
C LYS A 230 -10.71 -10.04 34.43
N THR A 231 -11.41 -9.83 33.32
CA THR A 231 -12.46 -10.74 32.85
C THR A 231 -12.41 -10.85 31.32
N VAL A 232 -12.71 -12.07 30.83
CA VAL A 232 -12.87 -12.33 29.40
C VAL A 232 -14.32 -12.71 29.16
N GLU A 233 -15.15 -11.71 28.82
CA GLU A 233 -16.57 -11.89 28.65
C GLU A 233 -17.11 -11.13 27.42
N LYS A 234 -18.26 -11.60 26.92
CA LYS A 234 -18.97 -10.94 25.81
C LYS A 234 -19.37 -9.51 26.22
N GLY A 235 -19.08 -8.54 25.38
CA GLY A 235 -19.35 -7.13 25.61
C GLY A 235 -18.17 -6.32 26.14
N ARG A 236 -17.17 -6.99 26.76
CA ARG A 236 -15.91 -6.36 27.19
C ARG A 236 -14.71 -6.81 26.36
N THR A 237 -14.78 -8.01 25.82
CA THR A 237 -13.73 -8.58 24.98
C THR A 237 -14.18 -8.64 23.53
N THR A 238 -13.38 -8.08 22.65
CA THR A 238 -13.54 -8.18 21.19
C THR A 238 -12.36 -8.92 20.61
N LEU A 239 -12.64 -9.91 19.78
CA LEU A 239 -11.63 -10.66 19.06
C LEU A 239 -12.01 -10.68 17.57
N SER A 240 -11.04 -10.49 16.71
CA SER A 240 -11.19 -10.63 15.27
C SER A 240 -9.90 -11.12 14.64
N GLY A 241 -10.02 -11.69 13.47
CA GLY A 241 -8.89 -12.12 12.65
C GLY A 241 -9.37 -12.62 11.31
N SER A 242 -8.55 -12.42 10.30
CA SER A 242 -8.86 -12.86 8.94
C SER A 242 -7.60 -13.11 8.14
N ALA A 243 -7.71 -14.02 7.17
CA ALA A 243 -6.73 -14.10 6.10
C ALA A 243 -6.90 -12.90 5.14
N TRP A 244 -5.81 -12.50 4.50
CA TRP A 244 -5.85 -11.49 3.45
C TRP A 244 -6.42 -12.08 2.15
N GLY A 245 -6.94 -11.21 1.29
CA GLY A 245 -7.37 -11.59 -0.05
C GLY A 245 -6.16 -11.85 -0.96
N VAL A 246 -5.98 -13.10 -1.38
CA VAL A 246 -4.88 -13.48 -2.28
C VAL A 246 -5.19 -13.01 -3.69
N SER A 247 -4.26 -12.27 -4.30
CA SER A 247 -4.30 -11.85 -5.70
C SER A 247 -3.11 -12.44 -6.46
N THR A 248 -3.37 -12.88 -7.69
CA THR A 248 -2.35 -13.41 -8.61
C THR A 248 -2.47 -12.67 -9.94
N LEU A 249 -1.34 -12.21 -10.47
CA LEU A 249 -1.20 -11.60 -11.77
C LEU A 249 -0.19 -12.41 -12.59
N ALA A 250 -0.58 -12.80 -13.81
CA ALA A 250 0.31 -13.44 -14.79
C ALA A 250 0.38 -12.56 -16.02
N SER A 251 1.58 -12.31 -16.53
CA SER A 251 1.81 -11.39 -17.63
C SER A 251 2.74 -11.99 -18.66
N PHE A 252 2.45 -11.72 -19.93
CA PHE A 252 3.35 -11.93 -21.08
C PHE A 252 3.51 -10.62 -21.80
N PHE A 253 4.73 -10.28 -22.14
CA PHE A 253 5.00 -9.01 -22.80
C PHE A 253 6.15 -9.13 -23.79
N GLY A 254 6.10 -8.29 -24.82
CA GLY A 254 7.16 -8.15 -25.82
C GLY A 254 7.35 -6.70 -26.21
N ARG A 255 8.58 -6.33 -26.52
CA ARG A 255 8.97 -5.01 -26.99
C ARG A 255 9.99 -5.14 -28.11
N ILE A 256 9.81 -4.37 -29.15
CA ILE A 256 10.80 -4.18 -30.22
C ILE A 256 11.07 -2.69 -30.33
N ASN A 257 12.32 -2.31 -30.20
CA ASN A 257 12.81 -0.97 -30.51
C ASN A 257 13.60 -1.06 -31.81
N TYR A 258 13.40 -0.07 -32.65
CA TYR A 258 14.12 0.12 -33.90
C TYR A 258 14.69 1.53 -33.97
N ASP A 259 15.94 1.64 -34.40
CA ASP A 259 16.62 2.89 -34.68
C ASP A 259 17.34 2.82 -35.99
N TYR A 260 17.08 3.77 -36.87
CA TYR A 260 17.78 3.95 -38.14
C TYR A 260 18.65 5.20 -38.10
N GLN A 261 19.96 5.01 -37.99
CA GLN A 261 20.98 6.07 -38.03
C GLN A 261 20.74 7.22 -37.05
N ASN A 262 20.08 6.99 -35.92
CA ASN A 262 19.56 7.98 -34.99
C ASN A 262 18.58 9.01 -35.61
N LYS A 263 18.14 8.80 -36.87
CA LYS A 263 17.16 9.65 -37.55
C LYS A 263 15.72 9.22 -37.29
N TYR A 264 15.42 7.93 -37.47
CA TYR A 264 14.07 7.40 -37.31
C TYR A 264 14.07 6.34 -36.20
N MET A 265 13.18 6.50 -35.27
CA MET A 265 13.03 5.60 -34.11
C MET A 265 11.60 5.09 -34.06
N ALA A 266 11.43 3.81 -33.74
CA ALA A 266 10.12 3.22 -33.53
C ALA A 266 10.18 2.23 -32.38
N THR A 267 9.11 2.17 -31.57
CA THR A 267 8.92 1.16 -30.54
C THR A 267 7.54 0.57 -30.65
N VAL A 268 7.47 -0.75 -30.56
CA VAL A 268 6.21 -1.50 -30.46
C VAL A 268 6.26 -2.34 -29.19
N ILE A 269 5.21 -2.25 -28.40
CA ILE A 269 5.03 -3.02 -27.16
C ILE A 269 3.69 -3.72 -27.22
N MET A 270 3.66 -4.97 -26.81
CA MET A 270 2.43 -5.71 -26.55
C MET A 270 2.53 -6.36 -25.17
N ARG A 271 1.47 -6.21 -24.37
CA ARG A 271 1.35 -6.82 -23.06
C ARG A 271 0.00 -7.50 -22.91
N ALA A 272 0.02 -8.72 -22.41
CA ALA A 272 -1.16 -9.48 -22.00
C ALA A 272 -1.07 -9.77 -20.51
N ASP A 273 -2.05 -9.32 -19.74
CA ASP A 273 -2.10 -9.47 -18.30
C ASP A 273 -3.36 -10.22 -17.86
N GLY A 274 -3.18 -11.26 -17.06
CA GLY A 274 -4.25 -12.07 -16.50
C GLY A 274 -4.33 -11.91 -14.99
N SER A 275 -5.44 -11.37 -14.46
CA SER A 275 -5.66 -11.13 -13.03
C SER A 275 -6.68 -12.08 -12.43
N SER A 276 -6.36 -12.62 -11.25
CA SER A 276 -7.31 -13.43 -10.45
C SER A 276 -8.46 -12.61 -9.85
N ASN A 277 -8.37 -11.27 -9.88
CA ASN A 277 -9.41 -10.38 -9.35
C ASN A 277 -10.69 -10.40 -10.22
N PHE A 278 -10.61 -10.95 -11.43
CA PHE A 278 -11.73 -11.06 -12.35
C PHE A 278 -12.25 -12.50 -12.49
N ALA A 279 -13.51 -12.62 -12.88
CA ALA A 279 -14.15 -13.90 -13.12
C ALA A 279 -13.49 -14.69 -14.25
N ARG A 280 -13.65 -16.01 -14.24
CA ARG A 280 -13.18 -16.88 -15.32
C ARG A 280 -13.77 -16.43 -16.66
N GLY A 281 -12.95 -16.24 -17.67
CA GLY A 281 -13.34 -15.69 -18.99
C GLY A 281 -13.07 -14.19 -19.14
N HIS A 282 -12.92 -13.43 -18.05
CA HIS A 282 -12.71 -11.97 -18.05
C HIS A 282 -11.35 -11.55 -17.47
N ARG A 283 -10.47 -12.51 -17.21
CA ARG A 283 -9.18 -12.29 -16.52
C ARG A 283 -8.13 -11.58 -17.33
N TRP A 284 -8.15 -11.78 -18.68
CA TRP A 284 -7.09 -11.30 -19.57
C TRP A 284 -7.42 -9.96 -20.19
N GLY A 285 -6.48 -9.01 -20.06
CA GLY A 285 -6.44 -7.74 -20.76
C GLY A 285 -5.24 -7.70 -21.72
N TYR A 286 -5.37 -6.94 -22.80
CA TYR A 286 -4.34 -6.79 -23.84
C TYR A 286 -4.07 -5.32 -24.05
N PHE A 287 -2.81 -4.91 -23.93
CA PHE A 287 -2.39 -3.52 -23.84
C PHE A 287 -1.29 -3.25 -24.87
N PRO A 288 -1.66 -2.90 -26.11
CA PRO A 288 -0.72 -2.48 -27.13
C PRO A 288 -0.22 -1.05 -26.89
N SER A 289 1.03 -0.78 -27.31
CA SER A 289 1.60 0.57 -27.34
C SER A 289 2.56 0.70 -28.51
N VAL A 290 2.51 1.84 -29.19
CA VAL A 290 3.41 2.18 -30.29
C VAL A 290 3.94 3.60 -30.12
N SER A 291 5.18 3.82 -30.50
CA SER A 291 5.75 5.16 -30.57
C SER A 291 6.69 5.29 -31.78
N ALA A 292 6.77 6.51 -32.29
CA ALA A 292 7.70 6.88 -33.35
C ALA A 292 8.40 8.19 -33.00
N GLY A 293 9.64 8.32 -33.42
CA GLY A 293 10.45 9.52 -33.28
C GLY A 293 11.20 9.80 -34.57
N TRP A 294 11.26 11.08 -34.93
CA TRP A 294 12.04 11.57 -36.05
C TRP A 294 12.96 12.70 -35.59
N ASN A 295 14.25 12.46 -35.69
CA ASN A 295 15.27 13.44 -35.41
C ASN A 295 15.54 14.26 -36.69
N VAL A 296 14.84 15.36 -36.82
CA VAL A 296 14.85 16.22 -38.01
C VAL A 296 16.23 16.81 -38.27
N THR A 297 16.99 17.12 -37.22
CA THR A 297 18.34 17.71 -37.33
C THR A 297 19.40 16.74 -37.89
N GLU A 298 19.11 15.44 -37.92
CA GLU A 298 19.98 14.44 -38.56
C GLU A 298 19.72 14.28 -40.06
N GLU A 299 18.76 15.03 -40.63
CA GLU A 299 18.53 15.06 -42.06
C GLU A 299 19.50 15.97 -42.80
N GLU A 300 19.86 15.58 -44.03
CA GLU A 300 20.82 16.34 -44.83
C GLU A 300 20.36 17.77 -45.12
N PHE A 301 19.05 18.01 -45.30
CA PHE A 301 18.49 19.36 -45.52
C PHE A 301 18.60 20.29 -44.33
N MET A 302 18.92 19.77 -43.11
CA MET A 302 19.12 20.56 -41.92
C MET A 302 20.57 20.93 -41.65
N GLU A 303 21.50 20.49 -42.47
CA GLU A 303 22.94 20.61 -42.21
C GLU A 303 23.36 22.08 -42.04
N ASP A 304 22.89 22.99 -42.89
CA ASP A 304 23.15 24.41 -42.81
C ASP A 304 22.47 25.08 -41.60
N ALA A 305 21.36 24.54 -41.14
CA ALA A 305 20.58 25.06 -40.02
C ALA A 305 21.11 24.60 -38.65
N LYS A 306 22.01 23.60 -38.58
CA LYS A 306 22.58 23.07 -37.34
C LYS A 306 23.33 24.11 -36.48
N SER A 307 23.79 25.19 -37.09
CA SER A 307 24.45 26.31 -36.38
C SER A 307 23.48 27.08 -35.48
N VAL A 308 22.18 27.10 -35.82
CA VAL A 308 21.12 27.79 -35.09
C VAL A 308 20.22 26.81 -34.32
N LEU A 309 19.85 25.72 -34.97
CA LEU A 309 19.01 24.65 -34.42
C LEU A 309 19.79 23.35 -34.41
N ASN A 310 20.47 23.10 -33.31
CA ASN A 310 21.38 21.94 -33.17
C ASN A 310 20.67 20.62 -32.84
N TYR A 311 19.42 20.69 -32.38
CA TYR A 311 18.61 19.52 -32.10
C TYR A 311 17.13 19.83 -32.28
N LEU A 312 16.43 19.00 -33.08
CA LEU A 312 14.98 18.99 -33.22
C LEU A 312 14.52 17.57 -33.44
N LYS A 313 13.74 17.05 -32.50
CA LYS A 313 13.11 15.72 -32.60
C LYS A 313 11.60 15.86 -32.49
N ILE A 314 10.88 15.24 -33.41
CA ILE A 314 9.42 15.08 -33.35
C ILE A 314 9.12 13.68 -32.86
N ARG A 315 8.20 13.54 -31.93
CA ARG A 315 7.78 12.25 -31.38
C ARG A 315 6.27 12.15 -31.29
N ALA A 316 5.78 10.95 -31.51
CA ALA A 316 4.38 10.60 -31.31
C ALA A 316 4.28 9.23 -30.65
N SER A 317 3.32 9.07 -29.78
CA SER A 317 3.02 7.78 -29.15
C SER A 317 1.53 7.59 -28.94
N TRP A 318 1.13 6.34 -28.95
CA TRP A 318 -0.20 5.88 -28.60
C TRP A 318 -0.08 4.58 -27.81
N GLY A 319 -0.92 4.42 -26.79
CA GLY A 319 -0.92 3.21 -26.01
C GLY A 319 -2.15 3.02 -25.14
N GLU A 320 -2.35 1.78 -24.73
CA GLU A 320 -3.37 1.38 -23.78
C GLU A 320 -2.74 0.87 -22.48
N ASN A 321 -3.32 1.25 -21.35
CA ASN A 321 -2.93 0.76 -20.01
C ASN A 321 -4.13 0.15 -19.31
N GLY A 322 -3.92 -0.98 -18.65
CA GLY A 322 -4.92 -1.67 -17.83
C GLY A 322 -4.82 -1.34 -16.36
N ASN A 323 -5.97 -1.25 -15.70
CA ASN A 323 -6.08 -1.13 -14.26
C ASN A 323 -6.94 -2.29 -13.71
N ASN A 324 -6.37 -3.05 -12.74
CA ASN A 324 -7.04 -4.15 -12.05
C ASN A 324 -7.16 -3.92 -10.53
N LYS A 325 -7.07 -2.66 -10.09
CA LYS A 325 -7.16 -2.29 -8.67
C LYS A 325 -8.57 -2.46 -8.13
N LEU A 326 -8.94 -3.69 -7.91
CA LEU A 326 -10.18 -4.13 -7.29
C LEU A 326 -9.84 -5.15 -6.20
N ASP A 327 -10.67 -5.19 -5.17
CA ASP A 327 -10.57 -6.23 -4.15
C ASP A 327 -10.73 -7.62 -4.78
N ALA A 328 -10.02 -8.59 -4.22
CA ALA A 328 -10.13 -9.97 -4.67
C ALA A 328 -11.60 -10.45 -4.58
N PHE A 329 -12.05 -11.17 -5.61
CA PHE A 329 -13.41 -11.72 -5.70
C PHE A 329 -14.55 -10.69 -5.77
N ARG A 330 -14.28 -9.41 -6.09
CA ARG A 330 -15.29 -8.36 -6.19
C ARG A 330 -16.40 -8.65 -7.22
N TYR A 331 -16.17 -9.56 -8.14
CA TYR A 331 -17.17 -10.05 -9.09
C TYR A 331 -18.25 -10.96 -8.46
N LEU A 332 -18.04 -11.42 -7.21
CA LEU A 332 -19.05 -12.17 -6.46
C LEU A 332 -19.98 -11.22 -5.72
N GLY A 333 -21.24 -11.61 -5.61
CA GLY A 333 -22.18 -10.94 -4.71
C GLY A 333 -21.85 -11.31 -3.26
N THR A 334 -21.86 -10.33 -2.37
CA THR A 334 -21.69 -10.55 -0.93
C THR A 334 -22.94 -10.14 -0.16
N MET A 335 -23.20 -10.85 0.92
CA MET A 335 -24.25 -10.51 1.88
C MET A 335 -23.59 -10.08 3.19
N ALA A 336 -24.04 -8.97 3.74
CA ALA A 336 -23.66 -8.52 5.07
C ALA A 336 -24.76 -8.84 6.09
N LEU A 337 -24.35 -9.11 7.32
CA LEU A 337 -25.27 -9.16 8.47
C LEU A 337 -25.52 -7.74 8.98
N ALA A 338 -26.70 -7.51 9.51
CA ALA A 338 -27.01 -6.27 10.20
C ALA A 338 -26.05 -6.03 11.37
N ASN A 339 -25.61 -4.81 11.50
CA ASN A 339 -24.77 -4.35 12.61
C ASN A 339 -25.32 -3.01 13.15
N SER A 340 -24.66 -2.42 14.13
CA SER A 340 -25.07 -1.15 14.74
C SER A 340 -25.15 0.04 13.78
N GLN A 341 -24.46 -0.04 12.63
CA GLN A 341 -24.45 1.03 11.62
C GLN A 341 -25.44 0.77 10.48
N ASN A 342 -25.71 -0.53 10.17
CA ASN A 342 -26.59 -0.96 9.08
C ASN A 342 -27.71 -1.82 9.66
N ALA A 343 -28.76 -1.19 10.17
CA ALA A 343 -29.84 -1.86 10.89
C ALA A 343 -30.82 -2.56 9.92
N ALA A 344 -30.52 -3.80 9.56
CA ALA A 344 -31.45 -4.71 8.92
C ALA A 344 -31.97 -5.73 9.97
N TYR A 345 -32.78 -5.26 10.91
CA TYR A 345 -33.39 -6.09 11.92
C TYR A 345 -34.81 -6.44 11.51
N TYR A 346 -35.25 -7.63 11.86
CA TYR A 346 -36.64 -8.10 11.62
C TYR A 346 -37.26 -8.61 12.91
N TYR A 347 -38.55 -8.25 13.11
CA TYR A 347 -39.37 -8.73 14.21
C TYR A 347 -40.41 -9.72 13.65
N PHE A 348 -40.41 -10.97 14.16
CA PHE A 348 -41.48 -11.92 13.88
C PHE A 348 -42.56 -11.75 14.94
N GLY A 349 -43.80 -11.50 14.50
CA GLY A 349 -44.93 -11.28 15.39
C GLY A 349 -45.08 -9.84 15.88
N ASP A 350 -45.38 -9.66 17.17
CA ASP A 350 -45.46 -8.34 17.75
C ASP A 350 -44.01 -7.73 17.97
N LYS A 351 -43.96 -6.41 18.03
CA LYS A 351 -42.69 -5.66 18.15
C LYS A 351 -42.13 -5.69 19.57
N SER A 352 -42.65 -6.51 20.48
CA SER A 352 -42.25 -6.58 21.88
C SER A 352 -41.07 -7.54 22.12
N GLY A 353 -40.70 -8.33 21.11
CA GLY A 353 -39.59 -9.30 21.19
C GLY A 353 -38.20 -8.75 20.85
N THR A 354 -37.19 -9.57 21.04
CA THR A 354 -35.83 -9.27 20.60
C THR A 354 -35.73 -9.33 19.06
N PRO A 355 -35.20 -8.31 18.39
CA PRO A 355 -35.07 -8.32 16.94
C PRO A 355 -34.11 -9.40 16.46
N PHE A 356 -34.46 -10.08 15.40
CA PHE A 356 -33.54 -10.97 14.69
C PHE A 356 -32.61 -10.19 13.79
N ILE A 357 -31.33 -10.58 13.76
CA ILE A 357 -30.35 -10.00 12.87
C ILE A 357 -30.67 -10.44 11.44
N GLY A 358 -31.00 -9.49 10.59
CA GLY A 358 -31.18 -9.70 9.16
C GLY A 358 -29.89 -9.67 8.38
N SER A 359 -29.97 -10.08 7.13
CA SER A 359 -28.89 -9.94 6.15
C SER A 359 -29.36 -9.16 4.94
N PHE A 360 -28.46 -8.46 4.28
CA PHE A 360 -28.75 -7.69 3.07
C PHE A 360 -27.63 -7.88 2.05
N ILE A 361 -27.93 -7.63 0.79
CA ILE A 361 -26.95 -7.66 -0.28
C ILE A 361 -26.05 -6.43 -0.11
N GLU A 362 -24.79 -6.65 0.22
CA GLU A 362 -23.78 -5.59 0.34
C GLU A 362 -23.28 -5.17 -1.04
N TYR A 363 -23.01 -6.16 -1.90
CA TYR A 363 -22.60 -5.94 -3.29
C TYR A 363 -23.31 -6.89 -4.23
N ASN A 364 -23.79 -6.35 -5.34
CA ASN A 364 -24.33 -7.16 -6.42
C ASN A 364 -23.23 -7.91 -7.16
N SER A 365 -23.50 -9.14 -7.55
CA SER A 365 -22.62 -9.92 -8.40
C SER A 365 -22.47 -9.26 -9.77
N ASN A 366 -21.23 -9.13 -10.25
CA ASN A 366 -20.94 -8.72 -11.62
C ASN A 366 -19.83 -9.61 -12.20
N LYS A 367 -20.22 -10.70 -12.87
CA LYS A 367 -19.30 -11.66 -13.46
C LYS A 367 -18.61 -11.16 -14.74
N GLU A 368 -19.09 -10.06 -15.31
CA GLU A 368 -18.52 -9.42 -16.50
C GLU A 368 -17.45 -8.38 -16.14
N LEU A 369 -17.20 -8.19 -14.84
CA LEU A 369 -16.17 -7.27 -14.38
C LEU A 369 -14.81 -7.65 -14.96
N THR A 370 -14.19 -6.70 -15.65
CA THR A 370 -12.92 -6.87 -16.36
C THR A 370 -12.03 -5.64 -16.17
N TRP A 371 -10.90 -5.63 -16.85
CA TRP A 371 -9.93 -4.54 -16.82
C TRP A 371 -10.54 -3.20 -17.20
N GLU A 372 -10.24 -2.18 -16.42
CA GLU A 372 -10.43 -0.79 -16.83
C GLU A 372 -9.28 -0.43 -17.78
N THR A 373 -9.59 0.15 -18.94
CA THR A 373 -8.59 0.49 -19.96
C THR A 373 -8.53 1.99 -20.16
N SER A 374 -7.34 2.55 -20.02
CA SER A 374 -7.04 3.95 -20.35
C SER A 374 -6.27 4.00 -21.68
N ARG A 375 -6.68 4.90 -22.59
CA ARG A 375 -5.99 5.19 -23.85
C ARG A 375 -5.35 6.55 -23.80
N GLN A 376 -4.12 6.63 -24.27
CA GLN A 376 -3.37 7.88 -24.30
C GLN A 376 -2.70 8.06 -25.66
N THR A 377 -2.73 9.28 -26.14
CA THR A 377 -1.99 9.73 -27.33
C THR A 377 -1.20 10.96 -26.97
N ASP A 378 0.08 10.96 -27.28
CA ASP A 378 0.99 12.08 -27.04
C ASP A 378 1.72 12.44 -28.33
N ILE A 379 1.85 13.73 -28.57
CA ILE A 379 2.69 14.30 -29.62
C ILE A 379 3.55 15.39 -28.99
N GLY A 380 4.84 15.36 -29.29
CA GLY A 380 5.80 16.31 -28.71
C GLY A 380 6.96 16.57 -29.66
N PHE A 381 7.72 17.60 -29.32
CA PHE A 381 8.99 17.93 -29.94
C PHE A 381 10.01 18.27 -28.86
N ASP A 382 11.24 17.96 -29.13
CA ASP A 382 12.40 18.22 -28.25
C ASP A 382 13.41 19.04 -29.02
#